data_7a9b02375ba2e31c4de10649de1cedf3
#
_entry.id   7a9b02375ba2e31c4de10649de1cedf3
#
_cell.length_a   1.000
_cell.length_b   1.000
_cell.length_c   1.000
_cell.angle_alpha   90.00
_cell.angle_beta   90.00
_cell.angle_gamma   90.00
#
_symmetry.space_group_name_H-M   'P 1'
#
loop_
_entity.id
_entity.type
_entity.pdbx_description
1 polymer ?
#
loop_
_entity_poly.entity_id
_entity_poly.type
_entity_poly.pdbx_seq_one_letter_code
_entity_poly.pdbx_strand_id
1 'polypeptide(L)'
;MCRGLESLPTTCLERAKELKALFGSFLQKPDLSIICHSHKNDKLRVNKSEPLKWKESFENLLSNQNGLCLFRAFLVSEFSEENIAFYLACEDYRITKPSSKLSATAKKIYEEYVCSDAPREVNLDHETKAITKKNLENPSQSCFSLAQEKIYALMEKDCYPRFLKSPAYLEISRQVKSG
;
A
#
# COMPACT_ATOMS: atom_id res chain seq x y z
N MET A 1 -21.57 -22.29 25.11
CA MET A 1 -22.20 -20.96 24.95
C MET A 1 -21.16 -20.01 24.37
N CYS A 2 -21.14 -19.84 23.07
CA CYS A 2 -20.25 -18.89 22.41
C CYS A 2 -21.01 -17.57 22.20
N ARG A 3 -20.91 -16.65 23.15
CA ARG A 3 -21.25 -15.23 22.96
C ARG A 3 -19.95 -14.51 22.63
N GLY A 4 -19.78 -14.05 21.38
CA GLY A 4 -18.58 -13.29 21.02
C GLY A 4 -18.45 -12.84 19.57
N LEU A 5 -19.55 -12.79 18.80
CA LEU A 5 -19.48 -12.35 17.39
C LEU A 5 -20.33 -11.07 17.10
N GLU A 6 -20.84 -10.39 18.12
CA GLU A 6 -21.77 -9.25 17.92
C GLU A 6 -21.12 -7.86 18.02
N SER A 7 -19.78 -7.73 18.08
CA SER A 7 -19.12 -6.43 18.24
C SER A 7 -17.98 -6.13 17.27
N LEU A 8 -17.98 -6.75 16.08
CA LEU A 8 -17.04 -6.30 15.02
C LEU A 8 -17.62 -5.08 14.30
N PRO A 9 -16.84 -3.99 14.15
CA PRO A 9 -17.29 -2.82 13.39
C PRO A 9 -17.73 -3.22 11.99
N THR A 10 -18.81 -2.63 11.49
CA THR A 10 -19.39 -2.88 10.16
C THR A 10 -18.35 -2.76 9.04
N THR A 11 -17.36 -1.89 9.21
CA THR A 11 -16.21 -1.69 8.31
C THR A 11 -15.31 -2.92 8.20
N CYS A 12 -15.12 -3.71 9.28
CA CYS A 12 -14.34 -4.95 9.24
C CYS A 12 -15.07 -6.07 8.52
N LEU A 13 -16.40 -6.15 8.67
CA LEU A 13 -17.25 -7.14 8.00
C LEU A 13 -17.38 -6.87 6.50
N GLU A 14 -17.49 -5.62 6.10
CA GLU A 14 -17.50 -5.22 4.68
C GLU A 14 -16.15 -5.46 4.03
N ARG A 15 -15.03 -5.10 4.66
CA ARG A 15 -13.69 -5.44 4.20
C ARG A 15 -13.46 -6.95 4.08
N ALA A 16 -13.96 -7.74 5.03
CA ALA A 16 -13.85 -9.19 4.97
C ALA A 16 -14.69 -9.79 3.81
N LYS A 17 -15.81 -9.17 3.44
CA LYS A 17 -16.62 -9.58 2.27
C LYS A 17 -15.94 -9.18 0.95
N GLU A 18 -15.37 -7.99 0.86
CA GLU A 18 -14.59 -7.56 -0.30
C GLU A 18 -13.33 -8.42 -0.48
N LEU A 19 -12.63 -8.76 0.60
CA LEU A 19 -11.49 -9.67 0.56
C LEU A 19 -11.89 -11.09 0.15
N LYS A 20 -13.05 -11.61 0.61
CA LYS A 20 -13.57 -12.91 0.15
C LYS A 20 -13.90 -12.91 -1.34
N ALA A 21 -14.44 -11.83 -1.86
CA ALA A 21 -14.70 -11.67 -3.30
C ALA A 21 -13.39 -11.58 -4.10
N LEU A 22 -12.37 -10.88 -3.60
CA LEU A 22 -11.04 -10.81 -4.19
C LEU A 22 -10.30 -12.16 -4.13
N PHE A 23 -10.36 -12.88 -3.00
CA PHE A 23 -9.77 -14.22 -2.86
C PHE A 23 -10.46 -15.28 -3.73
N GLY A 24 -11.78 -15.23 -3.87
CA GLY A 24 -12.52 -16.12 -4.78
C GLY A 24 -12.13 -15.94 -6.24
N SER A 25 -11.79 -14.71 -6.63
CA SER A 25 -11.31 -14.36 -7.97
C SER A 25 -9.85 -14.76 -8.20
N PHE A 26 -9.00 -14.72 -7.17
CA PHE A 26 -7.59 -15.12 -7.24
C PHE A 26 -7.39 -16.62 -7.47
N LEU A 27 -8.31 -17.46 -7.02
CA LEU A 27 -8.27 -18.92 -7.19
C LEU A 27 -8.77 -19.37 -8.58
N GLN A 28 -9.46 -18.51 -9.34
CA GLN A 28 -10.07 -18.88 -10.63
C GLN A 28 -9.48 -18.22 -11.89
N LYS A 29 -8.41 -17.49 -11.83
CA LYS A 29 -7.64 -16.68 -12.81
C LYS A 29 -7.53 -15.24 -12.28
N PRO A 30 -6.33 -14.71 -12.10
CA PRO A 30 -6.19 -13.33 -11.63
C PRO A 30 -6.65 -12.36 -12.70
N ASP A 31 -7.87 -11.88 -12.59
CA ASP A 31 -8.32 -10.71 -13.34
C ASP A 31 -7.81 -9.47 -12.60
N LEU A 32 -6.57 -9.10 -12.93
CA LEU A 32 -5.83 -7.98 -12.33
C LEU A 32 -6.47 -6.60 -12.60
N SER A 33 -7.55 -6.57 -13.41
CA SER A 33 -8.26 -5.34 -13.76
C SER A 33 -9.06 -4.72 -12.61
N ILE A 34 -9.33 -5.47 -11.53
CA ILE A 34 -10.18 -5.02 -10.41
C ILE A 34 -9.41 -4.22 -9.36
N ILE A 35 -8.08 -4.33 -9.34
CA ILE A 35 -7.23 -3.83 -8.24
C ILE A 35 -6.69 -2.41 -8.51
N CYS A 36 -6.59 -2.00 -9.76
CA CYS A 36 -6.16 -0.67 -10.15
C CYS A 36 -7.36 0.24 -10.43
N HIS A 37 -7.88 0.93 -9.44
CA HIS A 37 -8.82 2.04 -9.61
C HIS A 37 -8.09 3.28 -10.11
N SER A 38 -7.62 3.27 -11.36
CA SER A 38 -7.33 4.50 -12.09
C SER A 38 -7.25 4.21 -13.59
N HIS A 39 -8.17 4.83 -14.33
CA HIS A 39 -8.26 4.92 -15.78
C HIS A 39 -8.55 3.65 -16.59
N LYS A 40 -9.79 3.66 -17.15
CA LYS A 40 -10.26 3.06 -18.42
C LYS A 40 -9.38 1.98 -19.07
N ASN A 41 -9.87 0.71 -18.99
CA ASN A 41 -9.70 -0.34 -20.04
C ASN A 41 -8.30 -0.66 -20.58
N ASP A 42 -7.24 -0.59 -19.79
CA ASP A 42 -6.00 -1.26 -20.16
C ASP A 42 -5.90 -2.61 -19.43
N LYS A 43 -6.12 -3.70 -20.18
CA LYS A 43 -5.71 -5.04 -19.73
C LYS A 43 -4.23 -4.95 -19.35
N LEU A 44 -3.89 -5.30 -18.11
CA LEU A 44 -2.51 -5.37 -17.62
C LEU A 44 -1.66 -6.21 -18.60
N ARG A 45 -1.02 -5.55 -19.56
CA ARG A 45 -0.02 -6.16 -20.41
C ARG A 45 1.32 -6.06 -19.70
N VAL A 46 1.59 -7.03 -18.82
CA VAL A 46 2.91 -7.15 -18.20
C VAL A 46 3.90 -7.53 -19.28
N ASN A 47 4.86 -6.67 -19.56
CA ASN A 47 5.98 -7.00 -20.45
C ASN A 47 6.80 -8.14 -19.82
N LYS A 48 7.19 -9.12 -20.60
CA LYS A 48 7.92 -10.33 -20.13
C LYS A 48 9.17 -10.01 -19.29
N SER A 49 9.80 -8.86 -19.47
CA SER A 49 10.99 -8.46 -18.71
C SER A 49 10.69 -7.76 -17.38
N GLU A 50 9.47 -7.25 -17.16
CA GLU A 50 9.14 -6.46 -15.98
C GLU A 50 9.25 -7.23 -14.64
N PRO A 51 8.72 -8.46 -14.50
CA PRO A 51 8.83 -9.21 -13.25
C PRO A 51 10.27 -9.49 -12.81
N LEU A 52 11.20 -9.58 -13.75
CA LEU A 52 12.61 -9.76 -13.44
C LEU A 52 13.20 -8.49 -12.81
N LYS A 53 12.85 -7.31 -13.35
CA LYS A 53 13.27 -6.02 -12.80
C LYS A 53 12.70 -5.77 -11.40
N TRP A 54 11.49 -6.24 -11.11
CA TRP A 54 10.90 -6.11 -9.77
C TRP A 54 11.63 -6.90 -8.70
N LYS A 55 12.39 -7.93 -9.09
CA LYS A 55 13.25 -8.71 -8.20
C LYS A 55 14.59 -8.03 -7.91
N GLU A 56 15.03 -7.12 -8.76
CA GLU A 56 16.33 -6.46 -8.63
C GLU A 56 16.35 -5.46 -7.47
N SER A 57 15.26 -4.68 -7.32
CA SER A 57 15.11 -3.74 -6.22
C SER A 57 13.65 -3.43 -5.90
N PHE A 58 13.39 -3.03 -4.66
CA PHE A 58 12.08 -2.58 -4.23
C PHE A 58 11.64 -1.29 -4.95
N GLU A 59 12.59 -0.41 -5.23
CA GLU A 59 12.34 0.80 -6.02
C GLU A 59 11.86 0.49 -7.44
N ASN A 60 12.48 -0.50 -8.12
CA ASN A 60 12.03 -0.95 -9.44
C ASN A 60 10.61 -1.52 -9.41
N LEU A 61 10.23 -2.19 -8.33
CA LEU A 61 8.87 -2.67 -8.13
C LEU A 61 7.89 -1.50 -8.01
N LEU A 62 8.18 -0.52 -7.15
CA LEU A 62 7.28 0.61 -6.86
C LEU A 62 7.17 1.59 -8.04
N SER A 63 8.23 1.77 -8.80
CA SER A 63 8.24 2.66 -9.98
C SER A 63 7.48 2.10 -11.19
N ASN A 64 7.19 0.80 -11.20
CA ASN A 64 6.43 0.16 -12.24
C ASN A 64 4.95 0.05 -11.86
N GLN A 65 4.05 0.56 -12.71
CA GLN A 65 2.61 0.59 -12.44
C GLN A 65 2.03 -0.82 -12.17
N ASN A 66 2.45 -1.82 -12.94
CA ASN A 66 1.98 -3.19 -12.78
C ASN A 66 2.54 -3.82 -11.49
N GLY A 67 3.82 -3.54 -11.21
CA GLY A 67 4.49 -3.98 -9.99
C GLY A 67 3.84 -3.41 -8.74
N LEU A 68 3.58 -2.10 -8.75
CA LEU A 68 2.90 -1.40 -7.66
C LEU A 68 1.48 -1.97 -7.42
N CYS A 69 0.71 -2.18 -8.48
CA CYS A 69 -0.62 -2.78 -8.38
C CYS A 69 -0.60 -4.17 -7.73
N LEU A 70 0.31 -5.02 -8.18
CA LEU A 70 0.43 -6.38 -7.65
C LEU A 70 0.92 -6.40 -6.21
N PHE A 71 1.88 -5.55 -5.88
CA PHE A 71 2.38 -5.41 -4.52
C PHE A 71 1.29 -4.89 -3.57
N ARG A 72 0.51 -3.91 -4.00
CA ARG A 72 -0.64 -3.43 -3.23
C ARG A 72 -1.67 -4.53 -3.01
N ALA A 73 -2.01 -5.31 -4.04
CA ALA A 73 -2.92 -6.45 -3.90
C ALA A 73 -2.40 -7.50 -2.91
N PHE A 74 -1.10 -7.77 -2.93
CA PHE A 74 -0.46 -8.64 -1.96
C PHE A 74 -0.60 -8.11 -0.53
N LEU A 75 -0.32 -6.80 -0.30
CA LEU A 75 -0.48 -6.18 1.02
C LEU A 75 -1.94 -6.18 1.51
N VAL A 76 -2.91 -6.00 0.61
CA VAL A 76 -4.34 -6.17 0.94
C VAL A 76 -4.60 -7.59 1.44
N SER A 77 -4.04 -8.61 0.79
CA SER A 77 -4.20 -10.00 1.22
C SER A 77 -3.55 -10.31 2.57
N GLU A 78 -2.54 -9.53 2.97
CA GLU A 78 -1.87 -9.63 4.25
C GLU A 78 -2.40 -8.65 5.31
N PHE A 79 -3.50 -7.93 5.03
CA PHE A 79 -4.08 -6.91 5.94
C PHE A 79 -3.09 -5.81 6.34
N SER A 80 -2.18 -5.44 5.45
CA SER A 80 -1.13 -4.43 5.66
C SER A 80 -1.08 -3.36 4.55
N GLU A 81 -2.22 -3.11 3.89
CA GLU A 81 -2.33 -2.13 2.80
C GLU A 81 -2.03 -0.69 3.26
N GLU A 82 -2.22 -0.37 4.54
CA GLU A 82 -1.98 0.95 5.10
C GLU A 82 -0.56 1.44 4.85
N ASN A 83 0.44 0.55 4.82
CA ASN A 83 1.83 0.90 4.60
C ASN A 83 2.05 1.51 3.21
N ILE A 84 1.58 0.85 2.15
CA ILE A 84 1.72 1.37 0.78
C ILE A 84 0.81 2.59 0.54
N ALA A 85 -0.38 2.61 1.14
CA ALA A 85 -1.29 3.74 1.02
C ALA A 85 -0.71 5.01 1.66
N PHE A 86 -0.10 4.88 2.85
CA PHE A 86 0.62 5.97 3.51
C PHE A 86 1.81 6.45 2.66
N TYR A 87 2.63 5.52 2.16
CA TYR A 87 3.77 5.86 1.30
C TYR A 87 3.35 6.70 0.09
N LEU A 88 2.30 6.26 -0.62
CA LEU A 88 1.76 6.98 -1.79
C LEU A 88 1.14 8.33 -1.42
N ALA A 89 0.44 8.41 -0.29
CA ALA A 89 -0.10 9.67 0.22
C ALA A 89 1.01 10.69 0.52
N CYS A 90 2.17 10.22 1.01
CA CYS A 90 3.35 11.07 1.22
C CYS A 90 3.97 11.54 -0.10
N GLU A 91 4.01 10.69 -1.14
CA GLU A 91 4.47 11.10 -2.48
C GLU A 91 3.56 12.19 -3.06
N ASP A 92 2.24 11.99 -3.02
CA ASP A 92 1.26 12.98 -3.48
C ASP A 92 1.36 14.28 -2.68
N TYR A 93 1.58 14.19 -1.37
CA TYR A 93 1.78 15.35 -0.50
C TYR A 93 3.01 16.16 -0.91
N ARG A 94 4.12 15.51 -1.22
CA ARG A 94 5.39 16.15 -1.61
C ARG A 94 5.26 17.02 -2.86
N ILE A 95 4.38 16.63 -3.79
CA ILE A 95 4.13 17.37 -5.04
C ILE A 95 2.93 18.31 -4.97
N THR A 96 2.24 18.40 -3.81
CA THR A 96 1.03 19.22 -3.64
C THR A 96 1.31 20.69 -3.90
N LYS A 97 0.54 21.30 -4.80
CA LYS A 97 0.53 22.73 -5.11
C LYS A 97 -0.92 23.24 -5.17
N PRO A 98 -1.21 24.46 -4.77
CA PRO A 98 -0.32 25.45 -4.12
C PRO A 98 -0.01 25.08 -2.65
N SER A 99 1.01 25.75 -2.09
CA SER A 99 1.43 25.53 -0.69
C SER A 99 0.32 25.80 0.33
N SER A 100 -0.68 26.60 0.00
CA SER A 100 -1.85 26.85 0.85
C SER A 100 -2.67 25.57 1.17
N LYS A 101 -2.54 24.52 0.36
CA LYS A 101 -3.20 23.21 0.60
C LYS A 101 -2.39 22.29 1.50
N LEU A 102 -1.09 22.57 1.69
CA LEU A 102 -0.20 21.69 2.45
C LEU A 102 -0.69 21.42 3.87
N SER A 103 -1.11 22.47 4.59
CA SER A 103 -1.57 22.32 5.98
C SER A 103 -2.79 21.39 6.09
N ALA A 104 -3.80 21.61 5.26
CA ALA A 104 -5.01 20.78 5.26
C ALA A 104 -4.72 19.33 4.85
N THR A 105 -3.84 19.13 3.85
CA THR A 105 -3.45 17.80 3.38
C THR A 105 -2.60 17.08 4.43
N ALA A 106 -1.65 17.79 5.05
CA ALA A 106 -0.83 17.24 6.12
C ALA A 106 -1.69 16.74 7.31
N LYS A 107 -2.66 17.56 7.72
CA LYS A 107 -3.58 17.19 8.80
C LYS A 107 -4.36 15.90 8.47
N LYS A 108 -4.89 15.78 7.25
CA LYS A 108 -5.61 14.58 6.80
C LYS A 108 -4.73 13.33 6.83
N ILE A 109 -3.51 13.40 6.30
CA ILE A 109 -2.57 12.27 6.31
C ILE A 109 -2.22 11.88 7.74
N TYR A 110 -1.96 12.85 8.61
CA TYR A 110 -1.65 12.58 10.00
C TYR A 110 -2.81 11.89 10.74
N GLU A 111 -4.03 12.39 10.58
CA GLU A 111 -5.24 11.85 11.21
C GLU A 111 -5.60 10.46 10.67
N GLU A 112 -5.30 10.17 9.41
CA GLU A 112 -5.62 8.88 8.78
C GLU A 112 -4.58 7.79 9.07
N TYR A 113 -3.28 8.15 9.17
CA TYR A 113 -2.20 7.15 9.21
C TYR A 113 -1.26 7.22 10.41
N VAL A 114 -1.12 8.37 11.08
CA VAL A 114 -0.01 8.58 12.04
C VAL A 114 -0.47 8.72 13.47
N CYS A 115 -1.59 9.40 13.73
CA CYS A 115 -2.05 9.58 15.12
C CYS A 115 -2.41 8.23 15.74
N SER A 116 -2.39 8.17 17.07
CA SER A 116 -2.83 7.00 17.83
C SER A 116 -4.31 6.74 17.53
N ASP A 117 -4.65 5.47 17.31
CA ASP A 117 -5.99 5.02 16.92
C ASP A 117 -6.47 5.56 15.55
N ALA A 118 -5.55 5.92 14.66
CA ALA A 118 -5.88 6.30 13.30
C ALA A 118 -6.58 5.15 12.56
N PRO A 119 -7.55 5.43 11.66
CA PRO A 119 -8.28 4.39 10.92
C PRO A 119 -7.41 3.43 10.13
N ARG A 120 -6.25 3.89 9.67
CA ARG A 120 -5.26 3.14 8.89
C ARG A 120 -3.87 3.37 9.47
N GLU A 121 -3.76 3.22 10.79
CA GLU A 121 -2.53 3.52 11.52
C GLU A 121 -1.36 2.67 11.01
N VAL A 122 -0.26 3.34 10.63
CA VAL A 122 1.00 2.69 10.26
C VAL A 122 1.88 2.47 11.48
N ASN A 123 2.68 1.41 11.46
CA ASN A 123 3.56 1.06 12.58
C ASN A 123 4.79 1.97 12.62
N LEU A 124 4.69 3.05 13.37
CA LEU A 124 5.77 4.00 13.63
C LEU A 124 6.12 4.03 15.12
N ASP A 125 7.40 4.21 15.42
CA ASP A 125 7.86 4.45 16.78
C ASP A 125 7.36 5.79 17.32
N HIS A 126 7.34 5.91 18.65
CA HIS A 126 6.81 7.09 19.34
C HIS A 126 7.56 8.38 18.97
N GLU A 127 8.87 8.31 18.83
CA GLU A 127 9.72 9.44 18.47
C GLU A 127 9.37 9.97 17.06
N THR A 128 9.24 9.08 16.09
CA THR A 128 8.84 9.44 14.71
C THR A 128 7.46 10.08 14.68
N LYS A 129 6.49 9.55 15.44
CA LYS A 129 5.15 10.16 15.57
C LYS A 129 5.22 11.55 16.19
N ALA A 130 6.03 11.75 17.23
CA ALA A 130 6.20 13.05 17.90
C ALA A 130 6.84 14.08 16.97
N ILE A 131 7.90 13.69 16.22
CA ILE A 131 8.55 14.57 15.23
C ILE A 131 7.56 14.94 14.13
N THR A 132 6.82 13.98 13.59
CA THR A 132 5.82 14.23 12.54
C THR A 132 4.72 15.17 13.04
N LYS A 133 4.24 14.97 14.27
CA LYS A 133 3.27 15.87 14.91
C LYS A 133 3.80 17.31 15.01
N LYS A 134 5.05 17.49 15.43
CA LYS A 134 5.69 18.80 15.49
C LYS A 134 5.79 19.47 14.13
N ASN A 135 6.09 18.70 13.09
CA ASN A 135 6.18 19.21 11.72
C ASN A 135 4.84 19.75 11.20
N LEU A 136 3.70 19.33 11.76
CA LEU A 136 2.38 19.86 11.42
C LEU A 136 2.16 21.30 11.87
N GLU A 137 2.94 21.82 12.82
CA GLU A 137 2.85 23.21 13.27
C GLU A 137 3.28 24.18 12.19
N ASN A 138 4.25 23.76 11.33
CA ASN A 138 4.71 24.50 10.16
C ASN A 138 4.96 23.53 8.99
N PRO A 139 3.90 23.09 8.29
CA PRO A 139 4.00 22.02 7.31
C PRO A 139 4.82 22.45 6.09
N SER A 140 5.85 21.69 5.78
CA SER A 140 6.63 21.77 4.55
C SER A 140 6.44 20.50 3.71
N GLN A 141 6.94 20.49 2.49
CA GLN A 141 6.91 19.29 1.64
C GLN A 141 7.63 18.07 2.27
N SER A 142 8.52 18.29 3.22
CA SER A 142 9.25 17.26 3.95
C SER A 142 8.59 16.83 5.27
N CYS A 143 7.38 17.28 5.56
CA CYS A 143 6.67 17.03 6.83
C CYS A 143 6.65 15.55 7.23
N PHE A 144 6.49 14.64 6.29
CA PHE A 144 6.39 13.20 6.48
C PHE A 144 7.64 12.42 6.10
N SER A 145 8.74 13.06 5.69
CA SER A 145 9.90 12.37 5.11
C SER A 145 10.46 11.29 6.03
N LEU A 146 10.63 11.56 7.32
CA LEU A 146 11.13 10.58 8.29
C LEU A 146 10.17 9.40 8.45
N ALA A 147 8.88 9.67 8.60
CA ALA A 147 7.85 8.62 8.74
C ALA A 147 7.75 7.77 7.47
N GLN A 148 7.78 8.40 6.29
CA GLN A 148 7.76 7.72 5.00
C GLN A 148 8.98 6.82 4.82
N GLU A 149 10.18 7.27 5.19
CA GLU A 149 11.41 6.47 5.14
C GLU A 149 11.33 5.23 6.02
N LYS A 150 10.78 5.36 7.23
CA LYS A 150 10.56 4.22 8.15
C LYS A 150 9.63 3.18 7.56
N ILE A 151 8.50 3.62 6.98
CA ILE A 151 7.53 2.71 6.36
C ILE A 151 8.08 2.11 5.06
N TYR A 152 8.83 2.86 4.25
CA TYR A 152 9.54 2.32 3.10
C TYR A 152 10.50 1.20 3.53
N ALA A 153 11.34 1.43 4.54
CA ALA A 153 12.28 0.44 5.06
C ALA A 153 11.56 -0.80 5.63
N LEU A 154 10.41 -0.62 6.29
CA LEU A 154 9.59 -1.73 6.77
C LEU A 154 9.10 -2.60 5.60
N MET A 155 8.53 -1.98 4.57
CA MET A 155 8.06 -2.70 3.39
C MET A 155 9.20 -3.39 2.64
N GLU A 156 10.35 -2.71 2.47
CA GLU A 156 11.51 -3.25 1.76
C GLU A 156 12.12 -4.47 2.46
N LYS A 157 12.24 -4.41 3.79
CA LYS A 157 12.90 -5.46 4.57
C LYS A 157 12.00 -6.66 4.90
N ASP A 158 10.69 -6.44 4.98
CA ASP A 158 9.74 -7.45 5.41
C ASP A 158 8.72 -7.83 4.30
N CYS A 159 7.90 -6.88 3.83
CA CYS A 159 6.82 -7.18 2.89
C CYS A 159 7.32 -7.57 1.51
N TYR A 160 8.33 -6.89 0.99
CA TYR A 160 8.87 -7.13 -0.34
C TYR A 160 9.49 -8.52 -0.52
N PRO A 161 10.33 -9.05 0.40
CA PRO A 161 10.83 -10.43 0.30
C PRO A 161 9.70 -11.48 0.34
N ARG A 162 8.63 -11.24 1.10
CA ARG A 162 7.46 -12.13 1.11
C ARG A 162 6.69 -12.05 -0.19
N PHE A 163 6.49 -10.86 -0.74
CA PHE A 163 5.88 -10.67 -2.06
C PHE A 163 6.60 -11.48 -3.15
N LEU A 164 7.93 -11.45 -3.20
CA LEU A 164 8.72 -12.20 -4.18
C LEU A 164 8.60 -13.72 -4.04
N LYS A 165 8.11 -14.22 -2.90
CA LYS A 165 7.80 -15.63 -2.64
C LYS A 165 6.32 -15.95 -2.81
N SER A 166 5.48 -14.95 -3.03
CA SER A 166 4.03 -15.13 -3.14
C SER A 166 3.64 -15.90 -4.41
N PRO A 167 2.55 -16.69 -4.36
CA PRO A 167 2.04 -17.39 -5.54
C PRO A 167 1.77 -16.45 -6.72
N ALA A 168 1.25 -15.24 -6.46
CA ALA A 168 0.96 -14.25 -7.49
C ALA A 168 2.21 -13.80 -8.25
N TYR A 169 3.29 -13.48 -7.55
CA TYR A 169 4.55 -13.10 -8.18
C TYR A 169 5.20 -14.28 -8.92
N LEU A 170 5.22 -15.46 -8.30
CA LEU A 170 5.83 -16.66 -8.89
C LEU A 170 5.14 -17.07 -10.19
N GLU A 171 3.81 -16.99 -10.25
CA GLU A 171 3.03 -17.32 -11.45
C GLU A 171 3.38 -16.39 -12.61
N ILE A 172 3.40 -15.06 -12.37
CA ILE A 172 3.78 -14.08 -13.38
C ILE A 172 5.23 -14.28 -13.84
N SER A 173 6.13 -14.58 -12.92
CA SER A 173 7.55 -14.84 -13.23
C SER A 173 7.76 -16.12 -14.05
N ARG A 174 6.91 -17.14 -13.90
CA ARG A 174 6.96 -18.37 -14.72
C ARG A 174 6.52 -18.11 -16.16
N GLN A 175 5.47 -17.33 -16.37
CA GLN A 175 4.97 -16.98 -17.69
C GLN A 175 6.03 -16.25 -18.54
N VAL A 176 6.97 -15.57 -17.88
CA VAL A 176 8.11 -14.90 -18.52
C VAL A 176 9.16 -15.90 -19.04
N LYS A 177 9.39 -17.03 -18.33
CA LYS A 177 10.42 -18.01 -18.64
C LYS A 177 10.01 -19.02 -19.71
N SER A 178 8.71 -19.18 -19.96
CA SER A 178 8.16 -20.18 -20.89
C SER A 178 7.86 -19.64 -22.29
N GLY A 179 8.32 -18.47 -22.65
CA GLY A 179 8.23 -17.84 -23.98
C GLY A 179 9.54 -17.17 -24.38
#